data_a6fd50cabbc79a5cab41e845e55e231e
#
_entry.id   a6fd50cabbc79a5cab41e845e55e231e
#
_cell.length_a   1.000
_cell.length_b   1.000
_cell.length_c   1.000
_cell.angle_alpha   90.00
_cell.angle_beta   90.00
_cell.angle_gamma   90.00
#
_symmetry.space_group_name_H-M   'P 1'
#
loop_
_entity.id
_entity.type
_entity.pdbx_description
1 polymer ?
#
loop_
_entity_poly.entity_id
_entity_poly.type
_entity_poly.pdbx_seq_one_letter_code
_entity_poly.pdbx_strand_id
1 'polypeptide(L)'
;MNRYAQLFSRLDEANQGAFVPFVMLGDPTPELSLAIVDALVAGGADALELGIPFSDPVADGPTIQGAALRAFASHTTPDDCFELLGRISAKYPQLPIGLLVYANLVYVRHIDGFYEKCQQAGVDSVLVADVPVQMCAPYKAAADKFGIDSIFIAPPNGDAETLKQVAELGNGYTYLVSRAGVTGAETKAGMPVEGLINTLREFNAPPALLGFGISEPAQVREAIAAGAAGAISGSAVVKIIETHHQNPEHMLTRLKEFVEGMKAATLR
;
A
#
# COMPACT_ATOMS: atom_id res chain seq x y z
N MET A 1 -11.33 -6.84 16.71
CA MET A 1 -9.93 -6.51 16.41
C MET A 1 -9.86 -6.40 14.90
N ASN A 2 -9.36 -5.30 14.35
CA ASN A 2 -9.27 -5.14 12.90
C ASN A 2 -8.18 -6.05 12.30
N ARG A 3 -8.18 -6.25 10.97
CA ARG A 3 -7.25 -7.19 10.30
C ARG A 3 -5.79 -6.78 10.45
N TYR A 4 -5.46 -5.46 10.45
CA TYR A 4 -4.08 -5.00 10.68
C TYR A 4 -3.59 -5.32 12.08
N ALA A 5 -4.40 -5.11 13.11
CA ALA A 5 -4.02 -5.44 14.49
C ALA A 5 -3.78 -6.95 14.67
N GLN A 6 -4.59 -7.81 14.02
CA GLN A 6 -4.37 -9.25 14.00
C GLN A 6 -3.09 -9.61 13.25
N LEU A 7 -2.85 -8.97 12.11
CA LEU A 7 -1.64 -9.16 11.30
C LEU A 7 -0.39 -8.86 12.11
N PHE A 8 -0.28 -7.67 12.69
CA PHE A 8 0.93 -7.27 13.40
C PHE A 8 1.17 -8.10 14.66
N SER A 9 0.10 -8.48 15.41
CA SER A 9 0.24 -9.40 16.54
C SER A 9 0.83 -10.77 16.12
N ARG A 10 0.30 -11.34 15.05
CA ARG A 10 0.80 -12.61 14.49
C ARG A 10 2.25 -12.51 14.02
N LEU A 11 2.61 -11.41 13.37
CA LEU A 11 3.97 -11.20 12.88
C LEU A 11 4.97 -10.99 14.02
N ASP A 12 4.58 -10.29 15.08
CA ASP A 12 5.42 -10.10 16.26
C ASP A 12 5.67 -11.43 16.97
N GLU A 13 4.65 -12.29 17.13
CA GLU A 13 4.79 -13.63 17.67
C GLU A 13 5.72 -14.52 16.82
N ALA A 14 5.70 -14.33 15.49
CA ALA A 14 6.55 -15.05 14.55
C ALA A 14 7.96 -14.43 14.39
N ASN A 15 8.26 -13.33 15.07
CA ASN A 15 9.50 -12.55 14.93
C ASN A 15 9.77 -12.13 13.47
N GLN A 16 8.72 -11.66 12.79
CA GLN A 16 8.74 -11.24 11.38
C GLN A 16 8.21 -9.82 11.21
N GLY A 17 8.60 -9.17 10.11
CA GLY A 17 7.94 -7.98 9.61
C GLY A 17 6.92 -8.31 8.52
N ALA A 18 6.10 -7.31 8.16
CA ALA A 18 5.16 -7.41 7.06
C ALA A 18 5.85 -7.19 5.70
N PHE A 19 5.41 -7.91 4.66
CA PHE A 19 5.68 -7.55 3.28
C PHE A 19 4.36 -7.25 2.56
N VAL A 20 4.25 -6.05 1.99
CA VAL A 20 3.03 -5.53 1.36
C VAL A 20 3.33 -5.15 -0.09
N PRO A 21 2.93 -5.94 -1.07
CA PRO A 21 3.02 -5.55 -2.48
C PRO A 21 1.93 -4.55 -2.84
N PHE A 22 2.28 -3.57 -3.68
CA PHE A 22 1.32 -2.69 -4.34
C PHE A 22 1.08 -3.13 -5.77
N VAL A 23 -0.18 -3.13 -6.20
CA VAL A 23 -0.58 -3.28 -7.61
C VAL A 23 -1.75 -2.36 -7.95
N MET A 24 -1.86 -2.00 -9.23
CA MET A 24 -2.99 -1.24 -9.77
C MET A 24 -4.11 -2.21 -10.14
N LEU A 25 -5.32 -1.98 -9.65
CA LEU A 25 -6.51 -2.75 -10.03
C LEU A 25 -6.80 -2.57 -11.53
N GLY A 26 -7.09 -3.68 -12.21
CA GLY A 26 -7.32 -3.68 -13.65
C GLY A 26 -6.06 -3.70 -14.51
N ASP A 27 -4.87 -3.70 -13.93
CA ASP A 27 -3.60 -3.81 -14.65
C ASP A 27 -3.15 -5.30 -14.77
N PRO A 28 -2.90 -5.84 -15.95
CA PRO A 28 -3.16 -5.28 -17.28
C PRO A 28 -4.61 -5.41 -17.72
N THR A 29 -5.41 -6.28 -17.10
CA THR A 29 -6.86 -6.42 -17.26
C THR A 29 -7.53 -6.80 -15.94
N PRO A 30 -8.85 -6.56 -15.78
CA PRO A 30 -9.58 -6.95 -14.57
C PRO A 30 -9.47 -8.44 -14.24
N GLU A 31 -9.51 -9.30 -15.25
CA GLU A 31 -9.42 -10.77 -15.08
C GLU A 31 -8.04 -11.17 -14.52
N LEU A 32 -6.96 -10.60 -15.06
CA LEU A 32 -5.60 -10.87 -14.61
C LEU A 32 -5.32 -10.26 -13.23
N SER A 33 -5.98 -9.18 -12.85
CA SER A 33 -5.83 -8.59 -11.51
C SER A 33 -6.07 -9.61 -10.39
N LEU A 34 -7.09 -10.47 -10.49
CA LEU A 34 -7.36 -11.51 -9.49
C LEU A 34 -6.25 -12.57 -9.47
N ALA A 35 -5.81 -13.02 -10.63
CA ALA A 35 -4.73 -13.99 -10.73
C ALA A 35 -3.40 -13.42 -10.19
N ILE A 36 -3.14 -12.13 -10.43
CA ILE A 36 -1.99 -11.41 -9.85
C ILE A 36 -2.09 -11.43 -8.32
N VAL A 37 -3.23 -11.05 -7.75
CA VAL A 37 -3.45 -11.10 -6.29
C VAL A 37 -3.22 -12.51 -5.75
N ASP A 38 -3.73 -13.54 -6.44
CA ASP A 38 -3.51 -14.93 -6.06
C ASP A 38 -2.01 -15.29 -6.01
N ALA A 39 -1.23 -14.85 -6.99
CA ALA A 39 0.22 -15.07 -7.02
C ALA A 39 0.94 -14.32 -5.88
N LEU A 40 0.55 -13.08 -5.59
CA LEU A 40 1.12 -12.30 -4.48
C LEU A 40 0.84 -12.96 -3.13
N VAL A 41 -0.39 -13.42 -2.90
CA VAL A 41 -0.78 -14.11 -1.67
C VAL A 41 -0.07 -15.45 -1.55
N ALA A 42 0.02 -16.22 -2.65
CA ALA A 42 0.76 -17.49 -2.68
C ALA A 42 2.27 -17.30 -2.43
N GLY A 43 2.83 -16.14 -2.76
CA GLY A 43 4.20 -15.75 -2.43
C GLY A 43 4.41 -15.31 -0.98
N GLY A 44 3.33 -15.15 -0.20
CA GLY A 44 3.39 -14.80 1.22
C GLY A 44 3.20 -13.32 1.52
N ALA A 45 2.49 -12.57 0.68
CA ALA A 45 2.06 -11.22 0.99
C ALA A 45 1.24 -11.19 2.28
N ASP A 46 1.58 -10.31 3.20
CA ASP A 46 0.91 -10.19 4.52
C ASP A 46 -0.30 -9.26 4.49
N ALA A 47 -0.30 -8.31 3.58
CA ALA A 47 -1.40 -7.41 3.26
C ALA A 47 -1.26 -6.99 1.80
N LEU A 48 -2.27 -6.33 1.25
CA LEU A 48 -2.22 -5.75 -0.08
C LEU A 48 -2.41 -4.24 -0.01
N GLU A 49 -1.65 -3.50 -0.81
CA GLU A 49 -1.92 -2.12 -1.12
C GLU A 49 -2.36 -2.05 -2.59
N LEU A 50 -3.55 -1.53 -2.85
CA LEU A 50 -4.18 -1.55 -4.17
C LEU A 50 -4.48 -0.13 -4.63
N GLY A 51 -4.14 0.17 -5.90
CA GLY A 51 -4.46 1.44 -6.55
C GLY A 51 -5.73 1.33 -7.39
N ILE A 52 -6.51 2.42 -7.45
CA ILE A 52 -7.55 2.62 -8.45
C ILE A 52 -6.96 3.49 -9.56
N PRO A 53 -7.06 3.11 -10.85
CA PRO A 53 -6.49 3.90 -11.95
C PRO A 53 -7.00 5.34 -11.93
N PHE A 54 -6.07 6.29 -12.06
CA PHE A 54 -6.36 7.72 -12.09
C PHE A 54 -5.56 8.41 -13.20
N SER A 55 -6.15 9.42 -13.85
CA SER A 55 -5.57 10.09 -15.03
C SER A 55 -4.44 11.05 -14.68
N ASP A 56 -4.45 11.62 -13.45
CA ASP A 56 -3.58 12.72 -13.06
C ASP A 56 -2.82 12.41 -11.75
N PRO A 57 -2.05 11.31 -11.70
CA PRO A 57 -1.45 10.78 -10.47
C PRO A 57 -0.17 11.54 -10.09
N VAL A 58 -0.29 12.68 -9.43
CA VAL A 58 0.80 13.61 -9.11
C VAL A 58 1.92 13.04 -8.23
N ALA A 59 1.65 11.95 -7.49
CA ALA A 59 2.63 11.29 -6.63
C ALA A 59 3.28 10.07 -7.29
N ASP A 60 2.82 9.63 -8.48
CA ASP A 60 3.27 8.41 -9.12
C ASP A 60 4.37 8.66 -10.15
N GLY A 61 5.38 7.81 -10.10
CA GLY A 61 6.41 7.74 -11.14
C GLY A 61 5.95 6.97 -12.39
N PRO A 62 6.80 6.96 -13.45
CA PRO A 62 6.39 6.46 -14.77
C PRO A 62 5.93 4.99 -14.76
N THR A 63 6.49 4.15 -13.91
CA THR A 63 6.10 2.73 -13.82
C THR A 63 4.66 2.58 -13.33
N ILE A 64 4.28 3.31 -12.27
CA ILE A 64 2.90 3.26 -11.73
C ILE A 64 1.92 3.94 -12.68
N GLN A 65 2.32 5.08 -13.31
CA GLN A 65 1.54 5.71 -14.36
C GLN A 65 1.27 4.75 -15.53
N GLY A 66 2.28 3.96 -15.94
CA GLY A 66 2.14 2.93 -16.97
C GLY A 66 1.10 1.85 -16.59
N ALA A 67 1.03 1.46 -15.32
CA ALA A 67 -0.01 0.53 -14.84
C ALA A 67 -1.41 1.13 -14.98
N ALA A 68 -1.60 2.39 -14.60
CA ALA A 68 -2.88 3.09 -14.78
C ALA A 68 -3.27 3.16 -16.27
N LEU A 69 -2.32 3.45 -17.16
CA LEU A 69 -2.59 3.46 -18.61
C LEU A 69 -3.00 2.09 -19.16
N ARG A 70 -2.38 0.98 -18.69
CA ARG A 70 -2.80 -0.38 -19.09
C ARG A 70 -4.20 -0.70 -18.58
N ALA A 71 -4.52 -0.33 -17.33
CA ALA A 71 -5.85 -0.50 -16.78
C ALA A 71 -6.91 0.32 -17.55
N PHE A 72 -6.61 1.55 -17.96
CA PHE A 72 -7.49 2.33 -18.84
C PHE A 72 -7.64 1.71 -20.23
N ALA A 73 -6.57 1.16 -20.79
CA ALA A 73 -6.64 0.47 -22.10
C ALA A 73 -7.53 -0.78 -22.06
N SER A 74 -7.69 -1.41 -20.89
CA SER A 74 -8.64 -2.50 -20.66
C SER A 74 -10.03 -2.03 -20.23
N HIS A 75 -10.30 -0.72 -20.33
CA HIS A 75 -11.58 -0.07 -19.95
C HIS A 75 -11.97 -0.26 -18.48
N THR A 76 -11.01 -0.47 -17.59
CA THR A 76 -11.25 -0.61 -16.15
C THR A 76 -11.81 0.69 -15.57
N THR A 77 -12.95 0.59 -14.93
CA THR A 77 -13.62 1.71 -14.22
C THR A 77 -13.41 1.60 -12.71
N PRO A 78 -13.63 2.69 -11.95
CA PRO A 78 -13.62 2.60 -10.49
C PRO A 78 -14.67 1.63 -9.93
N ASP A 79 -15.81 1.43 -10.60
CA ASP A 79 -16.82 0.45 -10.16
C ASP A 79 -16.33 -0.99 -10.35
N ASP A 80 -15.64 -1.29 -11.45
CA ASP A 80 -14.97 -2.58 -11.64
C ASP A 80 -13.91 -2.82 -10.55
N CYS A 81 -13.19 -1.77 -10.13
CA CYS A 81 -12.23 -1.87 -9.02
C CYS A 81 -12.93 -2.25 -7.70
N PHE A 82 -14.07 -1.66 -7.37
CA PHE A 82 -14.83 -2.03 -6.17
C PHE A 82 -15.38 -3.46 -6.25
N GLU A 83 -15.79 -3.94 -7.43
CA GLU A 83 -16.19 -5.32 -7.62
C GLU A 83 -15.00 -6.28 -7.38
N LEU A 84 -13.82 -5.97 -7.97
CA LEU A 84 -12.58 -6.72 -7.75
C LEU A 84 -12.20 -6.77 -6.26
N LEU A 85 -12.27 -5.64 -5.55
CA LEU A 85 -12.01 -5.56 -4.11
C LEU A 85 -12.93 -6.48 -3.31
N GLY A 86 -14.23 -6.48 -3.60
CA GLY A 86 -15.20 -7.38 -2.97
C GLY A 86 -14.87 -8.85 -3.19
N ARG A 87 -14.47 -9.22 -4.41
CA ARG A 87 -14.03 -10.60 -4.75
C ARG A 87 -12.75 -10.99 -4.04
N ILE A 88 -11.76 -10.09 -3.95
CA ILE A 88 -10.50 -10.32 -3.23
C ILE A 88 -10.79 -10.51 -1.73
N SER A 89 -11.55 -9.61 -1.11
CA SER A 89 -11.91 -9.67 0.31
C SER A 89 -12.67 -10.94 0.66
N ALA A 90 -13.61 -11.37 -0.17
CA ALA A 90 -14.36 -12.62 0.02
C ALA A 90 -13.46 -13.86 -0.09
N LYS A 91 -12.47 -13.84 -1.00
CA LYS A 91 -11.53 -14.95 -1.19
C LYS A 91 -10.50 -15.05 -0.07
N TYR A 92 -10.06 -13.91 0.46
CA TYR A 92 -9.01 -13.79 1.47
C TYR A 92 -9.50 -13.03 2.72
N PRO A 93 -10.42 -13.60 3.52
CA PRO A 93 -11.10 -12.87 4.58
C PRO A 93 -10.19 -12.41 5.74
N GLN A 94 -8.96 -12.97 5.84
CA GLN A 94 -7.99 -12.59 6.86
C GLN A 94 -6.91 -11.62 6.36
N LEU A 95 -6.86 -11.36 5.05
CA LEU A 95 -5.83 -10.52 4.44
C LEU A 95 -6.25 -9.05 4.53
N PRO A 96 -5.48 -8.16 5.17
CA PRO A 96 -5.74 -6.74 5.13
C PRO A 96 -5.63 -6.18 3.71
N ILE A 97 -6.58 -5.34 3.32
CA ILE A 97 -6.64 -4.67 2.02
C ILE A 97 -6.64 -3.16 2.24
N GLY A 98 -5.57 -2.49 1.82
CA GLY A 98 -5.45 -1.05 1.79
C GLY A 98 -5.66 -0.49 0.39
N LEU A 99 -6.26 0.68 0.29
CA LEU A 99 -6.31 1.47 -0.94
C LEU A 99 -5.34 2.64 -0.86
N LEU A 100 -4.56 2.83 -1.93
CA LEU A 100 -3.83 4.06 -2.19
C LEU A 100 -4.52 4.77 -3.37
N VAL A 101 -5.07 5.95 -3.11
CA VAL A 101 -5.93 6.69 -4.05
C VAL A 101 -5.63 8.19 -4.04
N TYR A 102 -6.25 8.91 -4.95
CA TYR A 102 -6.19 10.37 -5.06
C TYR A 102 -7.51 11.02 -4.65
N ALA A 103 -7.44 12.23 -4.14
CA ALA A 103 -8.59 12.97 -3.59
C ALA A 103 -9.76 13.08 -4.57
N ASN A 104 -9.50 13.29 -5.86
CA ASN A 104 -10.55 13.38 -6.87
C ASN A 104 -11.38 12.10 -7.03
N LEU A 105 -10.76 10.92 -6.88
CA LEU A 105 -11.50 9.65 -6.90
C LEU A 105 -12.47 9.53 -5.72
N VAL A 106 -12.07 10.06 -4.57
CA VAL A 106 -12.90 10.10 -3.36
C VAL A 106 -14.00 11.15 -3.50
N TYR A 107 -13.63 12.37 -3.92
CA TYR A 107 -14.51 13.53 -3.96
C TYR A 107 -15.65 13.37 -4.96
N VAL A 108 -15.40 12.82 -6.14
CA VAL A 108 -16.38 12.62 -7.22
C VAL A 108 -17.55 11.71 -6.81
N ARG A 109 -17.31 10.83 -5.84
CA ARG A 109 -18.32 9.93 -5.27
C ARG A 109 -18.96 10.46 -3.98
N HIS A 110 -18.67 11.69 -3.60
CA HIS A 110 -18.86 12.23 -2.26
C HIS A 110 -18.06 11.42 -1.22
N ILE A 111 -17.38 12.08 -0.31
CA ILE A 111 -16.44 11.44 0.63
C ILE A 111 -17.10 10.28 1.37
N ASP A 112 -18.26 10.50 1.98
CA ASP A 112 -19.00 9.44 2.68
C ASP A 112 -19.35 8.26 1.75
N GLY A 113 -19.81 8.52 0.52
CA GLY A 113 -20.18 7.49 -0.44
C GLY A 113 -18.99 6.64 -0.90
N PHE A 114 -17.79 7.22 -0.99
CA PHE A 114 -16.57 6.47 -1.28
C PHE A 114 -16.22 5.53 -0.12
N TYR A 115 -16.20 6.02 1.12
CA TYR A 115 -15.86 5.20 2.30
C TYR A 115 -16.93 4.13 2.58
N GLU A 116 -18.19 4.40 2.32
CA GLU A 116 -19.26 3.40 2.38
C GLU A 116 -19.02 2.26 1.38
N LYS A 117 -18.63 2.57 0.13
CA LYS A 117 -18.25 1.57 -0.86
C LYS A 117 -16.98 0.79 -0.43
N CYS A 118 -16.00 1.44 0.18
CA CYS A 118 -14.84 0.76 0.75
C CYS A 118 -15.26 -0.26 1.80
N GLN A 119 -16.13 0.11 2.74
CA GLN A 119 -16.65 -0.80 3.76
C GLN A 119 -17.37 -1.99 3.12
N GLN A 120 -18.27 -1.75 2.16
CA GLN A 120 -19.04 -2.79 1.47
C GLN A 120 -18.14 -3.76 0.69
N ALA A 121 -17.03 -3.27 0.12
CA ALA A 121 -16.05 -4.06 -0.60
C ALA A 121 -15.04 -4.78 0.32
N GLY A 122 -15.09 -4.55 1.63
CA GLY A 122 -14.21 -5.18 2.60
C GLY A 122 -12.79 -4.62 2.61
N VAL A 123 -12.63 -3.34 2.26
CA VAL A 123 -11.37 -2.58 2.40
C VAL A 123 -11.14 -2.26 3.87
N ASP A 124 -9.89 -2.37 4.33
CA ASP A 124 -9.51 -2.08 5.72
C ASP A 124 -8.98 -0.67 5.91
N SER A 125 -8.26 -0.15 4.92
CA SER A 125 -7.62 1.16 5.03
C SER A 125 -7.62 1.95 3.74
N VAL A 126 -7.52 3.27 3.88
CA VAL A 126 -7.38 4.20 2.76
C VAL A 126 -6.26 5.19 3.05
N LEU A 127 -5.34 5.34 2.08
CA LEU A 127 -4.36 6.39 1.99
C LEU A 127 -4.74 7.30 0.81
N VAL A 128 -5.00 8.58 1.07
CA VAL A 128 -5.27 9.57 0.01
C VAL A 128 -3.98 10.36 -0.23
N ALA A 129 -3.28 10.04 -1.32
CA ALA A 129 -1.87 10.40 -1.51
C ALA A 129 -1.60 11.91 -1.65
N ASP A 130 -2.57 12.67 -2.14
CA ASP A 130 -2.50 14.11 -2.38
C ASP A 130 -3.26 14.96 -1.32
N VAL A 131 -3.66 14.33 -0.20
CA VAL A 131 -4.27 15.03 0.95
C VAL A 131 -3.27 15.04 2.11
N PRO A 132 -2.67 16.20 2.42
CA PRO A 132 -1.78 16.32 3.58
C PRO A 132 -2.57 16.16 4.89
N VAL A 133 -1.87 15.70 5.95
CA VAL A 133 -2.50 15.42 7.25
C VAL A 133 -3.28 16.63 7.81
N GLN A 134 -2.83 17.86 7.54
CA GLN A 134 -3.50 19.10 7.94
C GLN A 134 -4.87 19.30 7.30
N MET A 135 -5.14 18.64 6.17
CA MET A 135 -6.39 18.74 5.40
C MET A 135 -7.26 17.48 5.50
N CYS A 136 -6.86 16.52 6.33
CA CYS A 136 -7.49 15.20 6.36
C CYS A 136 -8.88 15.15 7.05
N ALA A 137 -9.27 16.18 7.79
CA ALA A 137 -10.44 16.14 8.67
C ALA A 137 -11.72 15.54 8.04
N PRO A 138 -12.17 15.94 6.83
CA PRO A 138 -13.39 15.35 6.25
C PRO A 138 -13.19 13.87 5.86
N TYR A 139 -11.98 13.48 5.40
CA TYR A 139 -11.66 12.09 5.04
C TYR A 139 -11.57 11.22 6.30
N LYS A 140 -10.93 11.73 7.36
CA LYS A 140 -10.80 11.02 8.65
C LYS A 140 -12.16 10.79 9.27
N ALA A 141 -13.06 11.81 9.27
CA ALA A 141 -14.41 11.67 9.80
C ALA A 141 -15.22 10.59 9.07
N ALA A 142 -15.11 10.52 7.74
CA ALA A 142 -15.77 9.49 6.95
C ALA A 142 -15.15 8.10 7.20
N ALA A 143 -13.81 8.02 7.24
CA ALA A 143 -13.11 6.77 7.56
C ALA A 143 -13.58 6.20 8.91
N ASP A 144 -13.62 7.01 9.95
CA ASP A 144 -14.07 6.61 11.29
C ASP A 144 -15.54 6.15 11.27
N LYS A 145 -16.40 6.88 10.55
CA LYS A 145 -17.82 6.54 10.41
C LYS A 145 -18.06 5.15 9.80
N PHE A 146 -17.23 4.77 8.84
CA PHE A 146 -17.36 3.50 8.11
C PHE A 146 -16.37 2.42 8.60
N GLY A 147 -15.59 2.67 9.66
CA GLY A 147 -14.67 1.70 10.25
C GLY A 147 -13.46 1.39 9.35
N ILE A 148 -13.02 2.36 8.55
CA ILE A 148 -11.85 2.28 7.67
C ILE A 148 -10.66 2.95 8.36
N ASP A 149 -9.50 2.28 8.39
CA ASP A 149 -8.28 2.85 8.93
C ASP A 149 -7.74 3.96 8.01
N SER A 150 -7.39 5.12 8.58
CA SER A 150 -6.76 6.21 7.85
C SER A 150 -5.25 6.04 7.87
N ILE A 151 -4.63 5.84 6.71
CA ILE A 151 -3.19 5.74 6.57
C ILE A 151 -2.62 7.11 6.18
N PHE A 152 -1.59 7.54 6.91
CA PHE A 152 -0.89 8.78 6.60
C PHE A 152 0.57 8.54 6.26
N ILE A 153 1.08 9.38 5.37
CA ILE A 153 2.49 9.40 4.98
C ILE A 153 3.27 10.19 6.04
N ALA A 154 4.30 9.58 6.60
CA ALA A 154 5.31 10.28 7.38
C ALA A 154 6.46 10.68 6.45
N PRO A 155 6.56 11.97 6.07
CA PRO A 155 7.58 12.42 5.14
C PRO A 155 8.96 12.50 5.83
N PRO A 156 10.07 12.25 5.11
CA PRO A 156 11.43 12.23 5.68
C PRO A 156 11.88 13.58 6.23
N ASN A 157 11.25 14.66 5.80
CA ASN A 157 11.52 16.04 6.23
C ASN A 157 10.36 16.62 7.04
N GLY A 158 9.46 15.79 7.57
CA GLY A 158 8.37 16.22 8.44
C GLY A 158 8.90 16.82 9.74
N ASP A 159 8.35 17.98 10.13
CA ASP A 159 8.61 18.52 11.44
C ASP A 159 7.90 17.71 12.55
N ALA A 160 8.27 17.95 13.81
CA ALA A 160 7.73 17.22 14.95
C ALA A 160 6.19 17.34 15.05
N GLU A 161 5.63 18.49 14.69
CA GLU A 161 4.18 18.71 14.72
C GLU A 161 3.47 17.87 13.65
N THR A 162 3.99 17.83 12.43
CA THR A 162 3.47 16.97 11.35
C THR A 162 3.55 15.49 11.73
N LEU A 163 4.69 15.03 12.26
CA LEU A 163 4.85 13.63 12.67
C LEU A 163 3.92 13.26 13.84
N LYS A 164 3.70 14.19 14.77
CA LYS A 164 2.74 13.99 15.85
C LYS A 164 1.31 13.87 15.32
N GLN A 165 0.89 14.73 14.39
CA GLN A 165 -0.43 14.65 13.78
C GLN A 165 -0.61 13.32 12.99
N VAL A 166 0.43 12.88 12.25
CA VAL A 166 0.42 11.56 11.58
C VAL A 166 0.22 10.44 12.60
N ALA A 167 0.89 10.50 13.74
CA ALA A 167 0.76 9.49 14.80
C ALA A 167 -0.63 9.48 15.45
N GLU A 168 -1.15 10.67 15.80
CA GLU A 168 -2.43 10.81 16.53
C GLU A 168 -3.64 10.49 15.66
N LEU A 169 -3.61 10.83 14.37
CA LEU A 169 -4.73 10.66 13.46
C LEU A 169 -4.70 9.34 12.68
N GLY A 170 -3.51 8.72 12.56
CA GLY A 170 -3.30 7.47 11.84
C GLY A 170 -3.85 6.25 12.56
N ASN A 171 -4.27 5.27 11.76
CA ASN A 171 -4.70 3.93 12.22
C ASN A 171 -4.05 2.88 11.32
N GLY A 172 -4.20 1.59 11.65
CA GLY A 172 -3.66 0.50 10.84
C GLY A 172 -2.14 0.48 10.80
N TYR A 173 -1.53 1.30 9.94
CA TYR A 173 -0.08 1.48 9.87
C TYR A 173 0.30 2.93 9.49
N THR A 174 1.56 3.30 9.69
CA THR A 174 2.14 4.56 9.20
C THR A 174 2.96 4.29 7.95
N TYR A 175 2.69 5.00 6.85
CA TYR A 175 3.46 4.88 5.60
C TYR A 175 4.73 5.73 5.69
N LEU A 176 5.89 5.08 5.77
CA LEU A 176 7.17 5.78 5.76
C LEU A 176 7.70 5.97 4.35
N VAL A 177 8.20 7.16 4.08
CA VAL A 177 8.90 7.48 2.84
C VAL A 177 10.35 7.79 3.17
N SER A 178 11.29 7.03 2.59
CA SER A 178 12.72 7.20 2.82
C SER A 178 13.34 8.39 2.08
N ARG A 179 12.60 9.01 1.17
CA ARG A 179 13.04 10.16 0.36
C ARG A 179 11.86 11.01 -0.10
N ALA A 180 12.10 12.30 -0.32
CA ALA A 180 11.14 13.19 -0.98
C ALA A 180 11.13 12.93 -2.51
N GLY A 181 9.96 13.05 -3.15
CA GLY A 181 9.77 12.89 -4.60
C GLY A 181 8.68 11.88 -4.94
N VAL A 182 8.59 11.53 -6.23
CA VAL A 182 7.63 10.55 -6.76
C VAL A 182 8.16 9.12 -6.65
N THR A 183 7.28 8.11 -6.79
CA THR A 183 7.64 6.70 -6.81
C THR A 183 8.63 6.37 -7.93
N GLY A 184 9.63 5.53 -7.67
CA GLY A 184 10.60 5.08 -8.66
C GLY A 184 11.76 4.29 -8.05
N ALA A 185 12.30 3.33 -8.79
CA ALA A 185 13.39 2.46 -8.34
C ALA A 185 14.80 3.07 -8.50
N GLU A 186 14.94 4.25 -9.07
CA GLU A 186 16.22 4.76 -9.62
C GLU A 186 17.10 5.53 -8.63
N THR A 187 16.65 5.79 -7.38
CA THR A 187 17.44 6.57 -6.42
C THR A 187 17.50 5.87 -5.07
N LYS A 188 18.71 5.60 -4.57
CA LYS A 188 18.92 4.99 -3.24
C LYS A 188 18.38 5.88 -2.13
N ALA A 189 17.79 5.25 -1.09
CA ALA A 189 17.32 5.92 0.10
C ALA A 189 18.48 6.68 0.80
N GLY A 190 18.24 7.94 1.15
CA GLY A 190 19.29 8.86 1.63
C GLY A 190 19.11 9.39 3.06
N MET A 191 18.22 8.83 3.90
CA MET A 191 17.97 9.32 5.26
C MET A 191 18.06 8.21 6.29
N PRO A 192 18.48 8.52 7.54
CA PRO A 192 18.41 7.56 8.63
C PRO A 192 16.93 7.32 9.00
N VAL A 193 16.34 6.30 8.39
CA VAL A 193 14.96 5.84 8.64
C VAL A 193 14.74 5.55 10.12
N GLU A 194 15.76 5.08 10.82
CA GLU A 194 15.75 4.79 12.26
C GLU A 194 15.34 6.00 13.12
N GLY A 195 15.89 7.18 12.84
CA GLY A 195 15.53 8.41 13.58
C GLY A 195 14.06 8.77 13.44
N LEU A 196 13.52 8.64 12.22
CA LEU A 196 12.10 8.89 11.95
C LEU A 196 11.20 7.87 12.67
N ILE A 197 11.57 6.58 12.63
CA ILE A 197 10.83 5.52 13.34
C ILE A 197 10.84 5.77 14.86
N ASN A 198 11.96 6.17 15.43
CA ASN A 198 12.06 6.45 16.87
C ASN A 198 11.16 7.63 17.26
N THR A 199 11.15 8.71 16.48
CA THR A 199 10.24 9.84 16.71
C THR A 199 8.78 9.43 16.62
N LEU A 200 8.40 8.64 15.64
CA LEU A 200 7.02 8.12 15.51
C LEU A 200 6.63 7.21 16.69
N ARG A 201 7.56 6.41 17.21
CA ARG A 201 7.32 5.59 18.41
C ARG A 201 7.10 6.45 19.67
N GLU A 202 7.86 7.53 19.83
CA GLU A 202 7.65 8.48 20.93
C GLU A 202 6.24 9.08 20.92
N PHE A 203 5.67 9.28 19.74
CA PHE A 203 4.28 9.75 19.56
C PHE A 203 3.24 8.61 19.54
N ASN A 204 3.63 7.37 19.82
CA ASN A 204 2.75 6.19 19.79
C ASN A 204 2.07 5.96 18.42
N ALA A 205 2.76 6.26 17.32
CA ALA A 205 2.26 6.03 15.99
C ALA A 205 1.95 4.53 15.72
N PRO A 206 0.99 4.22 14.84
CA PRO A 206 0.79 2.87 14.33
C PRO A 206 2.08 2.27 13.74
N PRO A 207 2.20 0.92 13.62
CA PRO A 207 3.39 0.26 13.09
C PRO A 207 3.85 0.86 11.77
N ALA A 208 5.14 1.18 11.63
CA ALA A 208 5.67 1.86 10.46
C ALA A 208 6.05 0.88 9.36
N LEU A 209 5.53 1.05 8.15
CA LEU A 209 5.91 0.31 6.95
C LEU A 209 6.71 1.21 6.02
N LEU A 210 7.92 0.77 5.63
CA LEU A 210 8.77 1.53 4.72
C LEU A 210 8.36 1.27 3.26
N GLY A 211 7.86 2.30 2.59
CA GLY A 211 7.65 2.33 1.15
C GLY A 211 8.75 3.10 0.41
N PHE A 212 8.62 3.21 -0.90
CA PHE A 212 9.53 3.87 -1.83
C PHE A 212 10.92 3.22 -1.96
N GLY A 213 11.21 2.77 -3.18
CA GLY A 213 12.51 2.25 -3.55
C GLY A 213 12.80 0.83 -3.04
N ILE A 214 11.82 0.13 -2.49
CA ILE A 214 11.94 -1.27 -2.08
C ILE A 214 11.78 -2.17 -3.30
N SER A 215 12.89 -2.74 -3.77
CA SER A 215 12.95 -3.58 -4.97
C SER A 215 13.75 -4.87 -4.78
N GLU A 216 14.48 -4.99 -3.66
CA GLU A 216 15.38 -6.11 -3.39
C GLU A 216 15.27 -6.58 -1.93
N PRO A 217 15.47 -7.88 -1.65
CA PRO A 217 15.43 -8.43 -0.29
C PRO A 217 16.39 -7.76 0.70
N ALA A 218 17.54 -7.26 0.22
CA ALA A 218 18.49 -6.52 1.05
C ALA A 218 17.88 -5.26 1.68
N GLN A 219 17.11 -4.51 0.90
CA GLN A 219 16.42 -3.29 1.37
C GLN A 219 15.32 -3.60 2.39
N VAL A 220 14.64 -4.75 2.24
CA VAL A 220 13.68 -5.22 3.24
C VAL A 220 14.39 -5.50 4.56
N ARG A 221 15.53 -6.23 4.55
CA ARG A 221 16.33 -6.48 5.76
C ARG A 221 16.81 -5.18 6.41
N GLU A 222 17.27 -4.22 5.61
CA GLU A 222 17.70 -2.91 6.11
C GLU A 222 16.53 -2.16 6.78
N ALA A 223 15.32 -2.19 6.20
CA ALA A 223 14.14 -1.58 6.78
C ALA A 223 13.78 -2.22 8.14
N ILE A 224 13.78 -3.55 8.21
CA ILE A 224 13.51 -4.29 9.45
C ILE A 224 14.59 -3.99 10.50
N ALA A 225 15.87 -4.00 10.14
CA ALA A 225 16.98 -3.68 11.02
C ALA A 225 16.93 -2.23 11.56
N ALA A 226 16.40 -1.28 10.77
CA ALA A 226 16.14 0.09 11.18
C ALA A 226 14.91 0.22 12.11
N GLY A 227 14.18 -0.87 12.35
CA GLY A 227 13.04 -0.94 13.26
C GLY A 227 11.67 -0.74 12.60
N ALA A 228 11.57 -0.77 11.26
CA ALA A 228 10.28 -0.79 10.59
C ALA A 228 9.52 -2.09 10.90
N ALA A 229 8.20 -2.00 10.97
CA ALA A 229 7.33 -3.17 11.13
C ALA A 229 7.18 -3.98 9.83
N GLY A 230 7.64 -3.44 8.71
CA GLY A 230 7.60 -4.10 7.41
C GLY A 230 8.00 -3.18 6.26
N ALA A 231 7.81 -3.67 5.04
CA ALA A 231 8.13 -2.96 3.82
C ALA A 231 7.01 -3.06 2.77
N ILE A 232 6.84 -1.99 1.99
CA ILE A 232 5.91 -1.91 0.86
C ILE A 232 6.73 -1.83 -0.43
N SER A 233 6.40 -2.67 -1.42
CA SER A 233 7.04 -2.66 -2.73
C SER A 233 6.01 -2.42 -3.82
N GLY A 234 6.13 -1.30 -4.53
CA GLY A 234 5.22 -0.93 -5.62
C GLY A 234 5.87 -1.06 -6.99
N SER A 235 6.75 -0.12 -7.35
CA SER A 235 7.31 -0.05 -8.70
C SER A 235 8.00 -1.34 -9.16
N ALA A 236 8.64 -2.09 -8.25
CA ALA A 236 9.27 -3.36 -8.60
C ALA A 236 8.24 -4.45 -8.96
N VAL A 237 7.13 -4.53 -8.21
CA VAL A 237 6.03 -5.45 -8.51
C VAL A 237 5.39 -5.10 -9.85
N VAL A 238 5.03 -3.82 -10.03
CA VAL A 238 4.42 -3.32 -11.28
C VAL A 238 5.35 -3.50 -12.49
N LYS A 239 6.67 -3.39 -12.30
CA LYS A 239 7.66 -3.64 -13.35
C LYS A 239 7.68 -5.08 -13.83
N ILE A 240 7.44 -6.05 -12.95
CA ILE A 240 7.29 -7.46 -13.34
C ILE A 240 6.04 -7.62 -14.23
N ILE A 241 4.93 -6.99 -13.85
CA ILE A 241 3.69 -6.99 -14.65
C ILE A 241 3.96 -6.36 -16.02
N GLU A 242 4.52 -5.16 -16.05
CA GLU A 242 4.86 -4.45 -17.29
C GLU A 242 5.71 -5.30 -18.24
N THR A 243 6.71 -5.99 -17.70
CA THR A 243 7.66 -6.76 -18.50
C THR A 243 7.04 -8.08 -19.04
N HIS A 244 6.13 -8.68 -18.29
CA HIS A 244 5.70 -10.05 -18.58
C HIS A 244 4.19 -10.21 -18.84
N HIS A 245 3.39 -9.15 -18.87
CA HIS A 245 1.93 -9.24 -19.02
C HIS A 245 1.46 -9.95 -20.29
N GLN A 246 2.30 -10.02 -21.33
CA GLN A 246 2.00 -10.79 -22.55
C GLN A 246 2.20 -12.30 -22.39
N ASN A 247 2.83 -12.75 -21.29
CA ASN A 247 2.94 -14.14 -20.90
C ASN A 247 2.45 -14.32 -19.44
N PRO A 248 1.13 -14.45 -19.24
CA PRO A 248 0.54 -14.46 -17.90
C PRO A 248 1.09 -15.54 -16.97
N GLU A 249 1.32 -16.76 -17.45
CA GLU A 249 1.90 -17.83 -16.63
C GLU A 249 3.27 -17.47 -16.08
N HIS A 250 4.14 -16.96 -16.94
CA HIS A 250 5.48 -16.52 -16.54
C HIS A 250 5.39 -15.32 -15.59
N MET A 251 4.53 -14.35 -15.89
CA MET A 251 4.30 -13.18 -15.02
C MET A 251 3.89 -13.61 -13.61
N LEU A 252 2.91 -14.48 -13.46
CA LEU A 252 2.40 -14.95 -12.18
C LEU A 252 3.49 -15.70 -11.39
N THR A 253 4.26 -16.54 -12.08
CA THR A 253 5.41 -17.23 -11.47
C THR A 253 6.43 -16.25 -10.94
N ARG A 254 6.82 -15.23 -11.73
CA ARG A 254 7.80 -14.21 -11.33
C ARG A 254 7.31 -13.35 -10.16
N LEU A 255 6.02 -13.00 -10.14
CA LEU A 255 5.40 -12.26 -9.03
C LEU A 255 5.47 -13.06 -7.72
N LYS A 256 5.10 -14.34 -7.77
CA LYS A 256 5.18 -15.22 -6.61
C LYS A 256 6.61 -15.33 -6.08
N GLU A 257 7.57 -15.66 -6.94
CA GLU A 257 8.99 -15.78 -6.58
C GLU A 257 9.54 -14.47 -5.98
N PHE A 258 9.18 -13.33 -6.55
CA PHE A 258 9.57 -12.02 -6.03
C PHE A 258 9.06 -11.82 -4.60
N VAL A 259 7.76 -12.06 -4.37
CA VAL A 259 7.15 -11.90 -3.04
C VAL A 259 7.75 -12.89 -2.05
N GLU A 260 7.99 -14.15 -2.42
CA GLU A 260 8.68 -15.15 -1.57
C GLU A 260 10.06 -14.66 -1.11
N GLY A 261 10.86 -14.11 -2.04
CA GLY A 261 12.18 -13.58 -1.73
C GLY A 261 12.12 -12.36 -0.79
N MET A 262 11.17 -11.46 -1.03
CA MET A 262 10.97 -10.27 -0.20
C MET A 262 10.44 -10.64 1.19
N LYS A 263 9.46 -11.55 1.27
CA LYS A 263 8.90 -12.03 2.55
C LYS A 263 9.94 -12.76 3.38
N ALA A 264 10.77 -13.60 2.79
CA ALA A 264 11.85 -14.26 3.50
C ALA A 264 12.86 -13.28 4.14
N ALA A 265 12.98 -12.08 3.59
CA ALA A 265 13.86 -11.02 4.11
C ALA A 265 13.25 -10.22 5.29
N THR A 266 12.00 -10.49 5.69
CA THR A 266 11.35 -9.79 6.82
C THR A 266 11.63 -10.42 8.18
N LEU A 267 12.43 -11.49 8.26
CA LEU A 267 12.86 -12.10 9.53
C LEU A 267 13.66 -11.08 10.36
N ARG A 268 13.32 -10.97 11.65
CA ARG A 268 13.99 -10.08 12.64
C ARG A 268 15.13 -10.78 13.34
#